data_706381504060bd33db9ef9312111113d
#
_entry.id   706381504060bd33db9ef9312111113d
#
_cell.length_a   1.000
_cell.length_b   1.000
_cell.length_c   1.000
_cell.angle_alpha   90.00
_cell.angle_beta   90.00
_cell.angle_gamma   90.00
#
_symmetry.space_group_name_H-M   'P 1'
#
loop_
_entity.id
_entity.type
_entity.pdbx_description
1 polymer ?
#
loop_
_entity_poly.entity_id
_entity_poly.type
_entity_poly.pdbx_seq_one_letter_code
_entity_poly.pdbx_strand_id
1 'polypeptide(L)'
;MAKILVTYDMFREGFTELEKRYEVTFLNGRNFTYEEVYEMIPEYDVLCSMFDFPVNKELIDHAPNLKLVSNHAVGYNNIDVAYCLEKGITVTNTPAPVTAPTANLALGLILDTARKITECDRKLRSLGKEMDVESLDNLGVPVTGQQLGIIGMGRIGKALAKRAVACGMDVVYNNLRQLDLEEETRLNVTYMSKEELLATSDFVSLNAPFTPTTYHIIGEAELKQMKPTAILINTA
;
A
#
# COMPACT_ATOMS: atom_id res chain seq x y z
N MET A 1 7.77 -23.04 26.57
CA MET A 1 7.78 -21.60 26.19
C MET A 1 7.29 -21.58 24.76
N ALA A 2 6.40 -20.65 24.38
CA ALA A 2 5.93 -20.60 23.00
C ALA A 2 7.09 -20.15 22.07
N LYS A 3 7.12 -20.73 20.86
CA LYS A 3 8.12 -20.48 19.84
C LYS A 3 7.56 -19.62 18.72
N ILE A 4 8.29 -18.59 18.33
CA ILE A 4 7.91 -17.63 17.28
C ILE A 4 8.94 -17.72 16.14
N LEU A 5 8.46 -18.00 14.93
CA LEU A 5 9.27 -17.98 13.71
C LEU A 5 8.96 -16.70 12.92
N VAL A 6 10.00 -15.92 12.63
CA VAL A 6 9.90 -14.68 11.83
C VAL A 6 10.55 -14.93 10.48
N THR A 7 9.76 -14.88 9.40
CA THR A 7 10.21 -15.30 8.06
C THR A 7 11.07 -14.27 7.33
N TYR A 8 11.14 -13.05 7.83
CA TYR A 8 11.78 -11.91 7.17
C TYR A 8 12.83 -11.24 8.06
N ASP A 9 13.81 -10.63 7.41
CA ASP A 9 14.82 -9.79 8.08
C ASP A 9 14.21 -8.45 8.51
N MET A 10 14.42 -8.07 9.76
CA MET A 10 13.88 -6.83 10.32
C MET A 10 14.69 -6.38 11.54
N PHE A 11 14.47 -5.14 11.96
CA PHE A 11 15.09 -4.57 13.15
C PHE A 11 14.75 -5.39 14.40
N ARG A 12 15.78 -5.99 15.01
CA ARG A 12 15.65 -6.89 16.15
C ARG A 12 15.06 -6.22 17.38
N GLU A 13 15.26 -4.92 17.51
CA GLU A 13 14.75 -4.10 18.61
C GLU A 13 13.23 -4.23 18.76
N GLY A 14 12.50 -4.48 17.67
CA GLY A 14 11.06 -4.74 17.67
C GLY A 14 10.63 -6.01 18.41
N PHE A 15 11.55 -6.95 18.61
CA PHE A 15 11.28 -8.24 19.26
C PHE A 15 11.84 -8.34 20.68
N THR A 16 12.57 -7.33 21.18
CA THR A 16 13.24 -7.36 22.48
C THR A 16 12.32 -7.74 23.64
N GLU A 17 11.08 -7.25 23.65
CA GLU A 17 10.11 -7.59 24.70
C GLU A 17 9.54 -9.01 24.56
N LEU A 18 9.43 -9.51 23.31
CA LEU A 18 8.99 -10.88 23.04
C LEU A 18 10.08 -11.89 23.42
N GLU A 19 11.36 -11.60 23.14
CA GLU A 19 12.51 -12.46 23.47
C GLU A 19 12.66 -12.69 24.99
N LYS A 20 12.13 -11.80 25.83
CA LYS A 20 12.10 -12.01 27.29
C LYS A 20 11.14 -13.12 27.73
N ARG A 21 10.15 -13.47 26.89
CA ARG A 21 9.03 -14.35 27.26
C ARG A 21 8.89 -15.55 26.34
N TYR A 22 9.44 -15.46 25.14
CA TYR A 22 9.27 -16.44 24.06
C TYR A 22 10.61 -16.73 23.40
N GLU A 23 10.69 -17.90 22.78
CA GLU A 23 11.81 -18.23 21.89
C GLU A 23 11.51 -17.65 20.52
N VAL A 24 12.29 -16.65 20.08
CA VAL A 24 12.10 -15.97 18.79
C VAL A 24 13.24 -16.35 17.85
N THR A 25 12.87 -16.93 16.72
CA THR A 25 13.82 -17.35 15.67
C THR A 25 13.65 -16.46 14.45
N PHE A 26 14.75 -15.84 14.01
CA PHE A 26 14.84 -15.09 12.75
C PHE A 26 16.28 -15.07 12.25
N LEU A 27 16.47 -14.75 10.97
CA LEU A 27 17.78 -14.58 10.37
C LEU A 27 18.19 -13.12 10.38
N ASN A 28 19.49 -12.88 10.36
CA ASN A 28 20.04 -11.55 10.17
C ASN A 28 20.59 -11.44 8.74
N GLY A 29 20.21 -10.37 8.03
CA GLY A 29 20.72 -10.05 6.71
C GLY A 29 20.04 -10.80 5.55
N ARG A 30 19.08 -11.66 5.80
CA ARG A 30 18.24 -12.31 4.79
C ARG A 30 16.90 -12.82 5.33
N ASN A 31 15.97 -13.06 4.45
CA ASN A 31 14.73 -13.77 4.76
C ASN A 31 14.95 -15.30 4.78
N PHE A 32 14.07 -16.03 5.46
CA PHE A 32 13.96 -17.48 5.27
C PHE A 32 13.36 -17.80 3.89
N THR A 33 13.79 -18.91 3.30
CA THR A 33 13.08 -19.48 2.14
C THR A 33 11.83 -20.22 2.60
N TYR A 34 10.95 -20.54 1.66
CA TYR A 34 9.75 -21.33 1.97
C TYR A 34 10.11 -22.72 2.51
N GLU A 35 11.10 -23.37 1.91
CA GLU A 35 11.57 -24.71 2.29
C GLU A 35 12.15 -24.71 3.72
N GLU A 36 12.96 -23.71 4.07
CA GLU A 36 13.50 -23.56 5.43
C GLU A 36 12.37 -23.40 6.45
N VAL A 37 11.38 -22.55 6.16
CA VAL A 37 10.22 -22.37 7.04
C VAL A 37 9.39 -23.66 7.11
N TYR A 38 9.18 -24.35 5.99
CA TYR A 38 8.43 -25.60 5.94
C TYR A 38 9.06 -26.69 6.83
N GLU A 39 10.37 -26.82 6.81
CA GLU A 39 11.09 -27.78 7.67
C GLU A 39 10.99 -27.43 9.18
N MET A 40 10.96 -26.14 9.50
CA MET A 40 11.00 -25.65 10.88
C MET A 40 9.62 -25.53 11.54
N ILE A 41 8.60 -25.18 10.77
CA ILE A 41 7.29 -24.74 11.26
C ILE A 41 6.57 -25.74 12.19
N PRO A 42 6.78 -27.08 12.10
CA PRO A 42 6.14 -28.01 13.01
C PRO A 42 6.44 -27.77 14.50
N GLU A 43 7.54 -27.10 14.82
CA GLU A 43 7.93 -26.80 16.19
C GLU A 43 7.41 -25.46 16.73
N TYR A 44 6.76 -24.64 15.89
CA TYR A 44 6.43 -23.25 16.23
C TYR A 44 4.95 -23.04 16.51
N ASP A 45 4.66 -22.18 17.49
CA ASP A 45 3.31 -21.77 17.86
C ASP A 45 2.84 -20.54 17.08
N VAL A 46 3.77 -19.68 16.63
CA VAL A 46 3.51 -18.40 15.97
C VAL A 46 4.39 -18.26 14.73
N LEU A 47 3.77 -17.85 13.64
CA LEU A 47 4.46 -17.47 12.40
C LEU A 47 4.27 -15.97 12.16
N CYS A 48 5.37 -15.21 12.11
CA CYS A 48 5.38 -13.84 11.63
C CYS A 48 5.74 -13.85 10.15
N SER A 49 4.78 -13.52 9.29
CA SER A 49 4.95 -13.46 7.84
C SER A 49 4.91 -12.01 7.32
N MET A 50 5.36 -11.79 6.10
CA MET A 50 5.34 -10.48 5.43
C MET A 50 5.19 -10.65 3.92
N PHE A 51 4.44 -9.74 3.26
CA PHE A 51 4.25 -9.61 1.81
C PHE A 51 4.00 -10.93 1.08
N ASP A 52 5.02 -11.41 0.36
CA ASP A 52 4.90 -12.51 -0.59
C ASP A 52 5.12 -13.90 0.03
N PHE A 53 5.42 -13.98 1.34
CA PHE A 53 5.62 -15.27 1.98
C PHE A 53 4.27 -16.02 2.04
N PRO A 54 4.11 -17.15 1.32
CA PRO A 54 2.82 -17.83 1.21
C PRO A 54 2.52 -18.64 2.47
N VAL A 55 1.38 -18.37 3.08
CA VAL A 55 0.80 -19.18 4.16
C VAL A 55 -0.40 -19.93 3.59
N ASN A 56 -0.10 -20.96 2.82
CA ASN A 56 -1.05 -21.79 2.10
C ASN A 56 -1.48 -23.02 2.93
N LYS A 57 -2.41 -23.82 2.39
CA LYS A 57 -2.92 -25.04 3.04
C LYS A 57 -1.82 -26.03 3.37
N GLU A 58 -0.86 -26.20 2.47
CA GLU A 58 0.25 -27.14 2.65
C GLU A 58 1.09 -26.79 3.88
N LEU A 59 1.47 -25.52 4.02
CA LEU A 59 2.22 -25.03 5.19
C LEU A 59 1.41 -25.16 6.48
N ILE A 60 0.11 -24.81 6.42
CA ILE A 60 -0.80 -24.88 7.58
C ILE A 60 -0.98 -26.33 8.05
N ASP A 61 -1.16 -27.28 7.14
CA ASP A 61 -1.31 -28.68 7.49
C ASP A 61 -0.01 -29.28 8.06
N HIS A 62 1.16 -28.73 7.69
CA HIS A 62 2.46 -29.13 8.19
C HIS A 62 2.81 -28.48 9.55
N ALA A 63 1.98 -27.56 10.05
CA ALA A 63 2.20 -26.79 11.27
C ALA A 63 1.25 -27.16 12.42
N PRO A 64 1.36 -28.35 13.04
CA PRO A 64 0.38 -28.86 14.01
C PRO A 64 0.27 -28.03 15.30
N ASN A 65 1.31 -27.26 15.63
CA ASN A 65 1.36 -26.42 16.82
C ASN A 65 0.97 -24.97 16.58
N LEU A 66 0.76 -24.56 15.31
CA LEU A 66 0.53 -23.18 14.93
C LEU A 66 -0.82 -22.64 15.46
N LYS A 67 -0.79 -21.53 16.16
CA LYS A 67 -1.94 -20.87 16.79
C LYS A 67 -2.20 -19.47 16.24
N LEU A 68 -1.14 -18.82 15.74
CA LEU A 68 -1.20 -17.43 15.30
C LEU A 68 -0.32 -17.22 14.06
N VAL A 69 -0.89 -16.60 13.05
CA VAL A 69 -0.14 -15.96 11.94
C VAL A 69 -0.23 -14.46 12.10
N SER A 70 0.91 -13.82 12.36
CA SER A 70 1.03 -12.36 12.47
C SER A 70 1.64 -11.80 11.18
N ASN A 71 0.81 -11.21 10.34
CA ASN A 71 1.26 -10.66 9.06
C ASN A 71 1.74 -9.22 9.21
N HIS A 72 3.01 -8.97 8.94
CA HIS A 72 3.60 -7.63 8.96
C HIS A 72 3.34 -6.91 7.63
N ALA A 73 2.07 -6.78 7.28
CA ALA A 73 1.58 -6.06 6.12
C ALA A 73 0.13 -5.63 6.33
N VAL A 74 -0.39 -4.77 5.46
CA VAL A 74 -1.82 -4.42 5.41
C VAL A 74 -2.60 -5.48 4.64
N GLY A 75 -2.14 -5.80 3.43
CA GLY A 75 -2.68 -6.88 2.63
C GLY A 75 -2.34 -8.24 3.25
N TYR A 76 -3.19 -9.21 3.04
CA TYR A 76 -3.03 -10.58 3.53
C TYR A 76 -3.38 -11.62 2.45
N ASN A 77 -3.21 -11.26 1.18
CA ASN A 77 -3.48 -12.14 0.04
C ASN A 77 -2.54 -13.34 -0.02
N ASN A 78 -1.41 -13.25 0.68
CA ASN A 78 -0.44 -14.32 0.86
C ASN A 78 -0.89 -15.39 1.87
N ILE A 79 -2.01 -15.19 2.58
CA ILE A 79 -2.49 -16.08 3.64
C ILE A 79 -3.85 -16.66 3.28
N ASP A 80 -4.00 -17.98 3.33
CA ASP A 80 -5.31 -18.63 3.28
C ASP A 80 -6.04 -18.47 4.62
N VAL A 81 -6.62 -17.26 4.79
CA VAL A 81 -7.30 -16.88 6.04
C VAL A 81 -8.49 -17.81 6.35
N ALA A 82 -9.23 -18.23 5.32
CA ALA A 82 -10.38 -19.13 5.52
C ALA A 82 -9.91 -20.47 6.10
N TYR A 83 -8.84 -21.02 5.58
CA TYR A 83 -8.27 -22.27 6.05
C TYR A 83 -7.62 -22.14 7.44
N CYS A 84 -6.93 -21.02 7.70
CA CYS A 84 -6.45 -20.72 9.06
C CYS A 84 -7.57 -20.76 10.08
N LEU A 85 -8.69 -20.10 9.79
CA LEU A 85 -9.87 -20.08 10.68
C LEU A 85 -10.48 -21.46 10.88
N GLU A 86 -10.58 -22.29 9.82
CA GLU A 86 -11.03 -23.67 9.90
C GLU A 86 -10.17 -24.51 10.86
N LYS A 87 -8.86 -24.29 10.84
CA LYS A 87 -7.88 -24.94 11.73
C LYS A 87 -7.77 -24.31 13.13
N GLY A 88 -8.54 -23.26 13.42
CA GLY A 88 -8.50 -22.53 14.69
C GLY A 88 -7.27 -21.63 14.86
N ILE A 89 -6.60 -21.29 13.77
CA ILE A 89 -5.43 -20.40 13.76
C ILE A 89 -5.90 -18.95 13.60
N THR A 90 -5.49 -18.09 14.53
CA THR A 90 -5.77 -16.65 14.47
C THR A 90 -4.86 -15.98 13.43
N VAL A 91 -5.42 -15.07 12.64
CA VAL A 91 -4.63 -14.23 11.71
C VAL A 91 -4.75 -12.77 12.10
N THR A 92 -3.62 -12.07 12.16
CA THR A 92 -3.56 -10.62 12.43
C THR A 92 -2.73 -9.92 11.35
N ASN A 93 -3.00 -8.61 11.15
CA ASN A 93 -2.27 -7.76 10.22
C ASN A 93 -2.00 -6.38 10.83
N THR A 94 -1.22 -5.52 10.14
CA THR A 94 -0.74 -4.22 10.64
C THR A 94 -1.22 -3.04 9.80
N PRO A 95 -2.54 -2.73 9.75
CA PRO A 95 -3.06 -1.68 8.88
C PRO A 95 -2.77 -0.24 9.35
N ALA A 96 -2.60 -0.01 10.66
CA ALA A 96 -2.48 1.34 11.21
C ALA A 96 -1.14 2.02 10.90
N PRO A 97 0.02 1.38 11.11
CA PRO A 97 1.34 2.03 10.97
C PRO A 97 1.63 2.57 9.58
N VAL A 98 1.14 1.92 8.53
CA VAL A 98 1.45 2.28 7.13
C VAL A 98 0.51 3.34 6.54
N THR A 99 -0.60 3.66 7.21
CA THR A 99 -1.62 4.58 6.67
C THR A 99 -1.04 5.96 6.34
N ALA A 100 -0.38 6.59 7.28
CA ALA A 100 0.18 7.92 7.10
C ALA A 100 1.40 7.92 6.15
N PRO A 101 2.38 7.00 6.29
CA PRO A 101 3.51 6.92 5.37
C PRO A 101 3.10 6.69 3.92
N THR A 102 2.16 5.77 3.64
CA THR A 102 1.70 5.51 2.27
C THR A 102 0.97 6.72 1.68
N ALA A 103 0.12 7.39 2.47
CA ALA A 103 -0.54 8.62 2.03
C ALA A 103 0.47 9.76 1.76
N ASN A 104 1.54 9.85 2.55
CA ASN A 104 2.63 10.80 2.31
C ASN A 104 3.38 10.48 1.00
N LEU A 105 3.66 9.20 0.76
CA LEU A 105 4.30 8.76 -0.48
C LEU A 105 3.42 9.07 -1.69
N ALA A 106 2.13 8.76 -1.63
CA ALA A 106 1.18 9.06 -2.72
C ALA A 106 1.14 10.55 -3.04
N LEU A 107 1.05 11.42 -2.02
CA LEU A 107 1.13 12.86 -2.23
C LEU A 107 2.50 13.29 -2.78
N GLY A 108 3.60 12.71 -2.25
CA GLY A 108 4.94 12.97 -2.75
C GLY A 108 5.09 12.65 -4.24
N LEU A 109 4.56 11.52 -4.70
CA LEU A 109 4.56 11.12 -6.11
C LEU A 109 3.70 12.07 -6.98
N ILE A 110 2.54 12.54 -6.47
CA ILE A 110 1.72 13.55 -7.14
C ILE A 110 2.55 14.83 -7.35
N LEU A 111 3.16 15.34 -6.29
CA LEU A 111 3.97 16.58 -6.34
C LEU A 111 5.21 16.40 -7.21
N ASP A 112 5.93 15.30 -7.07
CA ASP A 112 7.13 15.00 -7.85
C ASP A 112 6.83 14.96 -9.34
N THR A 113 5.81 14.20 -9.74
CA THR A 113 5.43 14.06 -11.15
C THR A 113 4.89 15.36 -11.72
N ALA A 114 3.99 16.04 -10.99
CA ALA A 114 3.41 17.31 -11.41
C ALA A 114 4.48 18.40 -11.59
N ARG A 115 5.44 18.47 -10.70
CA ARG A 115 6.45 19.53 -10.67
C ARG A 115 7.78 19.11 -11.30
N LYS A 116 7.87 17.88 -11.85
CA LYS A 116 9.07 17.32 -12.50
C LYS A 116 10.33 17.36 -11.61
N ILE A 117 10.16 17.17 -10.29
CA ILE A 117 11.25 17.35 -9.32
C ILE A 117 12.40 16.38 -9.63
N THR A 118 12.10 15.07 -9.67
CA THR A 118 13.11 14.03 -9.96
C THR A 118 13.68 14.16 -11.40
N GLU A 119 12.85 14.54 -12.37
CA GLU A 119 13.31 14.75 -13.74
C GLU A 119 14.32 15.90 -13.82
N CYS A 120 13.99 17.04 -13.20
CA CYS A 120 14.89 18.21 -13.18
C CYS A 120 16.15 17.93 -12.35
N ASP A 121 16.05 17.21 -11.21
CA ASP A 121 17.23 16.80 -10.45
C ASP A 121 18.18 15.92 -11.28
N ARG A 122 17.66 14.94 -12.02
CA ARG A 122 18.48 14.11 -12.93
C ARG A 122 19.14 14.93 -14.03
N LYS A 123 18.38 15.83 -14.68
CA LYS A 123 18.93 16.73 -15.69
C LYS A 123 20.07 17.59 -15.13
N LEU A 124 19.84 18.20 -13.97
CA LEU A 124 20.83 19.05 -13.31
C LEU A 124 22.11 18.26 -12.94
N ARG A 125 21.97 17.06 -12.41
CA ARG A 125 23.13 16.21 -12.04
C ARG A 125 23.90 15.72 -13.26
N SER A 126 23.23 15.46 -14.39
CA SER A 126 23.88 14.96 -15.60
C SER A 126 24.50 16.09 -16.48
N LEU A 127 23.82 17.22 -16.59
CA LEU A 127 24.20 18.32 -17.46
C LEU A 127 24.97 19.45 -16.71
N GLY A 128 24.76 19.55 -15.39
CA GLY A 128 25.37 20.60 -14.58
C GLY A 128 25.06 22.01 -15.13
N LYS A 129 26.09 22.78 -15.44
CA LYS A 129 25.94 24.15 -15.95
C LYS A 129 25.42 24.22 -17.41
N GLU A 130 25.39 23.10 -18.13
CA GLU A 130 24.82 22.98 -19.47
C GLU A 130 23.31 22.81 -19.48
N MET A 131 22.70 22.65 -18.32
CA MET A 131 21.23 22.55 -18.20
C MET A 131 20.62 23.91 -18.56
N ASP A 132 19.75 23.89 -19.57
CA ASP A 132 18.88 25.03 -19.86
C ASP A 132 17.71 25.07 -18.86
N VAL A 133 17.85 25.87 -17.79
CA VAL A 133 16.87 26.03 -16.75
C VAL A 133 15.61 26.78 -17.18
N GLU A 134 15.71 27.58 -18.27
CA GLU A 134 14.58 28.35 -18.80
C GLU A 134 13.77 27.55 -19.83
N SER A 135 14.20 26.33 -20.16
CA SER A 135 13.50 25.48 -21.11
C SER A 135 12.07 25.20 -20.68
N LEU A 136 11.11 25.39 -21.59
CA LEU A 136 9.71 25.07 -21.39
C LEU A 136 9.47 23.59 -21.05
N ASP A 137 10.39 22.71 -21.45
CA ASP A 137 10.35 21.28 -21.12
C ASP A 137 10.49 21.01 -19.63
N ASN A 138 11.01 21.97 -18.86
CA ASN A 138 11.12 21.88 -17.41
C ASN A 138 9.87 22.35 -16.67
N LEU A 139 8.90 22.94 -17.37
CA LEU A 139 7.66 23.38 -16.76
C LEU A 139 6.84 22.18 -16.29
N GLY A 140 6.48 22.19 -15.01
CA GLY A 140 5.50 21.29 -14.44
C GLY A 140 4.08 21.87 -14.55
N VAL A 141 3.10 21.05 -14.11
CA VAL A 141 1.69 21.48 -14.00
C VAL A 141 1.38 21.90 -12.56
N PRO A 142 0.45 22.83 -12.34
CA PRO A 142 0.00 23.18 -11.00
C PRO A 142 -0.72 21.98 -10.36
N VAL A 143 -0.74 21.93 -9.04
CA VAL A 143 -1.52 20.94 -8.26
C VAL A 143 -2.75 21.61 -7.67
N THR A 144 -2.61 22.86 -7.22
CA THR A 144 -3.71 23.66 -6.69
C THR A 144 -4.77 23.92 -7.77
N GLY A 145 -6.03 23.70 -7.43
CA GLY A 145 -7.17 23.84 -8.34
C GLY A 145 -7.34 22.69 -9.33
N GLN A 146 -6.49 21.63 -9.22
CA GLN A 146 -6.65 20.44 -10.05
C GLN A 146 -7.45 19.36 -9.30
N GLN A 147 -8.14 18.50 -10.06
CA GLN A 147 -8.96 17.44 -9.51
C GLN A 147 -8.13 16.17 -9.28
N LEU A 148 -8.16 15.66 -8.03
CA LEU A 148 -7.66 14.35 -7.65
C LEU A 148 -8.80 13.34 -7.52
N GLY A 149 -8.82 12.32 -8.36
CA GLY A 149 -9.69 11.17 -8.24
C GLY A 149 -9.03 10.07 -7.41
N ILE A 150 -9.66 9.65 -6.32
CA ILE A 150 -9.17 8.57 -5.45
C ILE A 150 -10.01 7.32 -5.67
N ILE A 151 -9.42 6.25 -6.18
CA ILE A 151 -10.05 4.94 -6.29
C ILE A 151 -9.66 4.11 -5.05
N GLY A 152 -10.64 3.88 -4.17
CA GLY A 152 -10.43 3.24 -2.87
C GLY A 152 -10.33 4.25 -1.71
N MET A 153 -11.47 4.63 -1.11
CA MET A 153 -11.56 5.58 0.01
C MET A 153 -11.49 4.87 1.37
N GLY A 154 -10.49 3.98 1.51
CA GLY A 154 -10.13 3.33 2.78
C GLY A 154 -9.29 4.25 3.68
N ARG A 155 -8.56 3.66 4.64
CA ARG A 155 -7.70 4.42 5.57
C ARG A 155 -6.67 5.29 4.84
N ILE A 156 -5.98 4.73 3.84
CA ILE A 156 -4.95 5.43 3.06
C ILE A 156 -5.60 6.52 2.18
N GLY A 157 -6.67 6.17 1.43
CA GLY A 157 -7.38 7.13 0.59
C GLY A 157 -7.89 8.34 1.37
N LYS A 158 -8.50 8.14 2.55
CA LYS A 158 -8.93 9.22 3.45
C LYS A 158 -7.77 10.08 3.97
N ALA A 159 -6.64 9.45 4.26
CA ALA A 159 -5.44 10.16 4.71
C ALA A 159 -4.80 10.97 3.57
N LEU A 160 -4.84 10.45 2.33
CA LEU A 160 -4.40 11.18 1.13
C LEU A 160 -5.35 12.35 0.83
N ALA A 161 -6.67 12.12 0.87
CA ALA A 161 -7.67 13.16 0.62
C ALA A 161 -7.44 14.40 1.49
N LYS A 162 -7.25 14.22 2.81
CA LYS A 162 -6.95 15.33 3.73
C LYS A 162 -5.73 16.15 3.32
N ARG A 163 -4.69 15.48 2.82
CA ARG A 163 -3.45 16.13 2.39
C ARG A 163 -3.63 16.86 1.07
N ALA A 164 -4.33 16.23 0.13
CA ALA A 164 -4.62 16.82 -1.18
C ALA A 164 -5.48 18.07 -1.07
N VAL A 165 -6.54 18.03 -0.25
CA VAL A 165 -7.36 19.20 0.07
C VAL A 165 -6.51 20.34 0.68
N ALA A 166 -5.58 20.01 1.58
CA ALA A 166 -4.67 21.02 2.15
C ALA A 166 -3.70 21.62 1.12
N CYS A 167 -3.43 20.91 0.02
CA CYS A 167 -2.67 21.41 -1.14
C CYS A 167 -3.55 22.22 -2.13
N GLY A 168 -4.84 22.41 -1.82
CA GLY A 168 -5.78 23.14 -2.67
C GLY A 168 -6.30 22.35 -3.86
N MET A 169 -6.29 21.01 -3.79
CA MET A 169 -6.89 20.14 -4.81
C MET A 169 -8.39 19.94 -4.55
N ASP A 170 -9.16 19.78 -5.62
CA ASP A 170 -10.53 19.28 -5.56
C ASP A 170 -10.48 17.75 -5.52
N VAL A 171 -11.04 17.15 -4.46
CA VAL A 171 -10.95 15.71 -4.27
C VAL A 171 -12.27 15.02 -4.53
N VAL A 172 -12.26 14.12 -5.51
CA VAL A 172 -13.38 13.22 -5.80
C VAL A 172 -12.95 11.77 -5.53
N TYR A 173 -13.92 10.89 -5.27
CA TYR A 173 -13.55 9.50 -4.99
C TYR A 173 -14.56 8.50 -5.52
N ASN A 174 -14.08 7.28 -5.77
CA ASN A 174 -14.87 6.10 -6.02
C ASN A 174 -14.54 5.00 -5.01
N ASN A 175 -15.55 4.33 -4.51
CA ASN A 175 -15.42 3.23 -3.56
C ASN A 175 -16.63 2.30 -3.67
N LEU A 176 -16.52 1.03 -3.26
CA LEU A 176 -17.64 0.07 -3.25
C LEU A 176 -18.87 0.58 -2.47
N ARG A 177 -18.62 1.32 -1.40
CA ARG A 177 -19.68 1.99 -0.63
C ARG A 177 -19.33 3.45 -0.51
N GLN A 178 -20.30 4.31 -0.82
CA GLN A 178 -20.18 5.74 -0.57
C GLN A 178 -20.01 5.97 0.94
N LEU A 179 -19.21 6.96 1.30
CA LEU A 179 -19.11 7.43 2.68
C LEU A 179 -20.45 8.09 3.08
N ASP A 180 -20.69 8.20 4.37
CA ASP A 180 -21.80 9.02 4.84
C ASP A 180 -21.52 10.52 4.59
N LEU A 181 -22.59 11.31 4.54
CA LEU A 181 -22.52 12.74 4.21
C LEU A 181 -21.68 13.54 5.22
N GLU A 182 -21.69 13.12 6.49
CA GLU A 182 -20.88 13.75 7.54
C GLU A 182 -19.39 13.55 7.27
N GLU A 183 -18.99 12.35 6.88
CA GLU A 183 -17.59 12.04 6.58
C GLU A 183 -17.13 12.69 5.27
N GLU A 184 -17.98 12.71 4.21
CA GLU A 184 -17.70 13.45 2.97
C GLU A 184 -17.47 14.94 3.25
N THR A 185 -18.37 15.56 4.03
CA THR A 185 -18.24 16.96 4.42
C THR A 185 -16.98 17.22 5.23
N ARG A 186 -16.70 16.37 6.21
CA ARG A 186 -15.50 16.50 7.06
C ARG A 186 -14.19 16.36 6.28
N LEU A 187 -14.19 15.54 5.24
CA LEU A 187 -13.02 15.31 4.38
C LEU A 187 -12.95 16.31 3.22
N ASN A 188 -14.05 17.03 2.94
CA ASN A 188 -14.24 17.87 1.76
C ASN A 188 -14.00 17.08 0.47
N VAL A 189 -14.74 15.98 0.29
CA VAL A 189 -14.65 15.08 -0.86
C VAL A 189 -16.02 14.78 -1.44
N THR A 190 -16.07 14.47 -2.74
CA THR A 190 -17.32 14.15 -3.45
C THR A 190 -17.25 12.77 -4.06
N TYR A 191 -18.30 11.96 -3.86
CA TYR A 191 -18.44 10.67 -4.52
C TYR A 191 -18.74 10.83 -6.01
N MET A 192 -18.07 10.02 -6.85
CA MET A 192 -18.34 9.92 -8.29
C MET A 192 -18.35 8.47 -8.75
N SER A 193 -19.01 8.18 -9.86
CA SER A 193 -18.80 6.92 -10.59
C SER A 193 -17.33 6.79 -11.03
N LYS A 194 -16.86 5.56 -11.25
CA LYS A 194 -15.48 5.35 -11.73
C LYS A 194 -15.24 6.03 -13.08
N GLU A 195 -16.23 5.94 -13.96
CA GLU A 195 -16.21 6.52 -15.30
C GLU A 195 -16.10 8.05 -15.27
N GLU A 196 -16.92 8.72 -14.46
CA GLU A 196 -16.86 10.18 -14.30
C GLU A 196 -15.55 10.63 -13.68
N LEU A 197 -15.10 9.93 -12.62
CA LEU A 197 -13.84 10.21 -11.96
C LEU A 197 -12.67 10.14 -12.97
N LEU A 198 -12.59 9.09 -13.78
CA LEU A 198 -11.53 8.93 -14.78
C LEU A 198 -11.57 10.01 -15.84
N ALA A 199 -12.77 10.35 -16.33
CA ALA A 199 -12.94 11.36 -17.38
C ALA A 199 -12.63 12.79 -16.94
N THR A 200 -12.79 13.10 -15.65
CA THR A 200 -12.69 14.48 -15.14
C THR A 200 -11.42 14.76 -14.34
N SER A 201 -10.75 13.75 -13.80
CA SER A 201 -9.59 13.95 -12.93
C SER A 201 -8.31 14.29 -13.70
N ASP A 202 -7.51 15.19 -13.11
CA ASP A 202 -6.17 15.52 -13.58
C ASP A 202 -5.13 14.57 -12.98
N PHE A 203 -5.42 14.07 -11.78
CA PHE A 203 -4.65 13.05 -11.07
C PHE A 203 -5.58 11.93 -10.64
N VAL A 204 -5.14 10.69 -10.79
CA VAL A 204 -5.86 9.50 -10.31
C VAL A 204 -4.94 8.71 -9.38
N SER A 205 -5.40 8.44 -8.16
CA SER A 205 -4.65 7.65 -7.19
C SER A 205 -5.36 6.35 -6.84
N LEU A 206 -4.65 5.23 -7.01
CA LEU A 206 -5.13 3.90 -6.64
C LEU A 206 -4.76 3.59 -5.19
N ASN A 207 -5.77 3.28 -4.38
CA ASN A 207 -5.65 2.93 -2.96
C ASN A 207 -6.58 1.77 -2.58
N ALA A 208 -7.11 1.07 -3.58
CA ALA A 208 -7.98 -0.09 -3.37
C ALA A 208 -7.15 -1.35 -3.08
N PRO A 209 -7.59 -2.25 -2.18
CA PRO A 209 -6.91 -3.51 -1.96
C PRO A 209 -7.03 -4.40 -3.21
N PHE A 210 -6.05 -5.29 -3.41
CA PHE A 210 -6.13 -6.31 -4.44
C PHE A 210 -7.18 -7.36 -4.06
N THR A 211 -8.20 -7.51 -4.88
CA THR A 211 -9.28 -8.49 -4.73
C THR A 211 -9.72 -8.97 -6.13
N PRO A 212 -10.50 -10.04 -6.25
CA PRO A 212 -11.07 -10.43 -7.55
C PRO A 212 -11.87 -9.30 -8.23
N THR A 213 -12.49 -8.40 -7.48
CA THR A 213 -13.27 -7.28 -8.01
C THR A 213 -12.42 -6.05 -8.36
N THR A 214 -11.20 -5.96 -7.85
CA THR A 214 -10.26 -4.85 -8.14
C THR A 214 -9.10 -5.30 -9.04
N TYR A 215 -9.08 -6.58 -9.42
CA TYR A 215 -8.13 -7.09 -10.41
C TYR A 215 -8.30 -6.34 -11.72
N HIS A 216 -7.23 -5.78 -12.24
CA HIS A 216 -7.25 -4.92 -13.44
C HIS A 216 -8.29 -3.78 -13.37
N ILE A 217 -8.47 -3.17 -12.17
CA ILE A 217 -9.41 -2.05 -11.98
C ILE A 217 -9.11 -0.86 -12.89
N ILE A 218 -7.86 -0.73 -13.30
CA ILE A 218 -7.39 0.13 -14.39
C ILE A 218 -6.74 -0.76 -15.45
N GLY A 219 -7.37 -0.83 -16.59
CA GLY A 219 -6.90 -1.51 -17.79
C GLY A 219 -6.88 -0.55 -18.98
N GLU A 220 -6.76 -1.07 -20.18
CA GLU A 220 -6.72 -0.27 -21.41
C GLU A 220 -7.99 0.59 -21.60
N ALA A 221 -9.16 0.01 -21.26
CA ALA A 221 -10.43 0.71 -21.38
C ALA A 221 -10.52 1.92 -20.42
N GLU A 222 -10.07 1.76 -19.19
CA GLU A 222 -10.01 2.82 -18.19
C GLU A 222 -8.97 3.89 -18.54
N LEU A 223 -7.79 3.50 -18.99
CA LEU A 223 -6.75 4.43 -19.43
C LEU A 223 -7.23 5.31 -20.59
N LYS A 224 -8.03 4.75 -21.53
CA LYS A 224 -8.63 5.52 -22.64
C LYS A 224 -9.69 6.53 -22.19
N GLN A 225 -10.28 6.35 -21.02
CA GLN A 225 -11.26 7.29 -20.45
C GLN A 225 -10.59 8.47 -19.75
N MET A 226 -9.34 8.32 -19.33
CA MET A 226 -8.59 9.37 -18.65
C MET A 226 -8.26 10.53 -19.59
N LYS A 227 -8.12 11.73 -19.04
CA LYS A 227 -7.59 12.88 -19.81
C LYS A 227 -6.21 12.51 -20.37
N PRO A 228 -5.86 12.93 -21.59
CA PRO A 228 -4.52 12.66 -22.16
C PRO A 228 -3.36 13.19 -21.32
N THR A 229 -3.63 14.20 -20.48
CA THR A 229 -2.66 14.83 -19.58
C THR A 229 -2.74 14.28 -18.15
N ALA A 230 -3.67 13.37 -17.87
CA ALA A 230 -3.85 12.85 -16.51
C ALA A 230 -2.64 12.06 -16.03
N ILE A 231 -2.37 12.18 -14.73
CA ILE A 231 -1.30 11.46 -14.06
C ILE A 231 -1.91 10.36 -13.17
N LEU A 232 -1.46 9.12 -13.39
CA LEU A 232 -1.89 7.96 -12.60
C LEU A 232 -0.83 7.61 -11.56
N ILE A 233 -1.25 7.54 -10.30
CA ILE A 233 -0.43 7.16 -9.15
C ILE A 233 -0.94 5.83 -8.59
N ASN A 234 -0.05 4.87 -8.39
CA ASN A 234 -0.38 3.59 -7.79
C ASN A 234 0.50 3.33 -6.56
N THR A 235 -0.13 3.27 -5.40
CA THR A 235 0.48 2.92 -4.11
C THR A 235 -0.28 1.79 -3.41
N ALA A 236 -1.13 1.07 -4.16
CA ALA A 236 -1.92 -0.05 -3.65
C ALA A 236 -1.16 -1.38 -3.72
#